data_307da891a8d625559a1d350682fcfe26
#
_entry.id   307da891a8d625559a1d350682fcfe26
#
_cell.length_a   1.000
_cell.length_b   1.000
_cell.length_c   1.000
_cell.angle_alpha   90.00
_cell.angle_beta   90.00
_cell.angle_gamma   90.00
#
_symmetry.space_group_name_H-M   'P 1'
#
loop_
_entity.id
_entity.type
_entity.pdbx_description
1 polymer ?
#
loop_
_entity_poly.entity_id
_entity_poly.type
_entity_poly.pdbx_seq_one_letter_code
_entity_poly.pdbx_strand_id
1 'polypeptide(L)'
;MIIFKYILFAIVILSSSFGQSFGKNKVQYRDFDWSYIQTPNFDIYFYGDNQDLAEFTSRVSEEAYKQISTHLAWDLKNRVSILVYNSHNEFQQTNVVGVYMSEGIGGVTELFKNRVVFPFDGDFEQFRHVIHHELVHAMLNDMVYGGTAQNMVASRTRVRIPLWANEGLAEFLSSNWDTKADMILRDIAFHERIPTVNELNYFMAYKGGQSLWRFIAGKYGREKIGEVFRSMKKTQSAEKGYQLALGMKWDELSDQWHKYLKKEYWPDIANRDPLEDMSEQLTDHKKNRNFYNVSPSLSPDGSTVALLSDRSGYFDVYLLDAATGKKKATLVQGSRSVNFEELKWLQPGLSWSPDGEKIVLATKAGSSDALQIIDVKTKKAKKIPIALDGVFSAAWSPNGNNIAFAGNHNGSSDIYIYNFKSENFKKITNDIFSDS
;
A
#
# COMPACT_ATOMS: atom_id res chain seq x y z
N MET A 1 -0.63 -33.63 48.81
CA MET A 1 -1.91 -33.42 48.11
C MET A 1 -2.26 -31.96 47.87
N ILE A 2 -1.92 -31.02 48.75
CA ILE A 2 -2.20 -29.58 48.60
C ILE A 2 -1.30 -28.94 47.54
N ILE A 3 -0.01 -29.24 47.49
CA ILE A 3 0.96 -28.70 46.53
C ILE A 3 0.60 -29.07 45.08
N PHE A 4 0.10 -30.28 44.85
CA PHE A 4 -0.32 -30.72 43.50
C PHE A 4 -1.55 -29.96 42.96
N LYS A 5 -2.45 -29.49 43.82
CA LYS A 5 -3.59 -28.65 43.43
C LYS A 5 -3.14 -27.24 43.00
N TYR A 6 -2.15 -26.68 43.65
CA TYR A 6 -1.62 -25.34 43.26
C TYR A 6 -0.80 -25.38 41.98
N ILE A 7 -0.07 -26.47 41.72
CA ILE A 7 0.65 -26.67 40.46
C ILE A 7 -0.34 -26.83 39.28
N LEU A 8 -1.43 -27.63 39.49
CA LEU A 8 -2.47 -27.79 38.48
C LEU A 8 -3.23 -26.48 38.20
N PHE A 9 -3.48 -25.66 39.22
CA PHE A 9 -4.11 -24.36 39.12
C PHE A 9 -3.20 -23.32 38.39
N ALA A 10 -1.90 -23.36 38.68
CA ALA A 10 -0.90 -22.51 38.01
C ALA A 10 -0.74 -22.88 36.52
N ILE A 11 -0.81 -24.19 36.17
CA ILE A 11 -0.74 -24.64 34.77
C ILE A 11 -2.01 -24.21 34.01
N VAL A 12 -3.18 -24.23 34.63
CA VAL A 12 -4.44 -23.77 34.01
C VAL A 12 -4.42 -22.24 33.80
N ILE A 13 -3.85 -21.47 34.72
CA ILE A 13 -3.71 -20.00 34.55
C ILE A 13 -2.66 -19.65 33.48
N LEU A 14 -1.58 -20.40 33.37
CA LEU A 14 -0.55 -20.20 32.34
C LEU A 14 -1.06 -20.62 30.94
N SER A 15 -1.96 -21.57 30.82
CA SER A 15 -2.55 -21.95 29.54
C SER A 15 -3.60 -20.95 29.03
N SER A 16 -4.20 -20.14 29.92
CA SER A 16 -5.11 -19.06 29.52
C SER A 16 -4.43 -17.74 29.17
N SER A 17 -3.10 -17.65 29.32
CA SER A 17 -2.32 -16.45 28.99
C SER A 17 -1.73 -16.45 27.57
N PHE A 18 -1.89 -17.50 26.81
CA PHE A 18 -1.72 -17.42 25.36
C PHE A 18 -2.96 -16.70 24.83
N GLY A 19 -2.88 -15.38 24.68
CA GLY A 19 -3.87 -14.62 23.96
C GLY A 19 -4.14 -15.37 22.67
N GLN A 20 -5.35 -15.82 22.47
CA GLN A 20 -5.77 -16.39 21.20
C GLN A 20 -5.50 -15.29 20.18
N SER A 21 -4.46 -15.45 19.39
CA SER A 21 -4.33 -14.71 18.16
C SER A 21 -5.58 -15.11 17.36
N PHE A 22 -6.57 -14.23 17.32
CA PHE A 22 -7.71 -14.34 16.41
C PHE A 22 -7.21 -14.15 14.98
N GLY A 23 -6.23 -14.95 14.57
CA GLY A 23 -5.70 -14.90 13.23
C GLY A 23 -6.79 -15.29 12.24
N LYS A 24 -6.89 -14.59 11.13
CA LYS A 24 -7.74 -14.86 9.95
C LYS A 24 -9.26 -14.67 10.10
N ASN A 25 -9.86 -14.67 11.28
CA ASN A 25 -11.31 -14.44 11.43
C ASN A 25 -11.59 -12.93 11.42
N LYS A 26 -11.60 -12.34 10.24
CA LYS A 26 -12.04 -10.96 10.05
C LYS A 26 -13.56 -10.89 10.02
N VAL A 27 -14.11 -9.72 10.35
CA VAL A 27 -15.56 -9.48 10.24
C VAL A 27 -15.95 -9.63 8.77
N GLN A 28 -16.90 -10.52 8.50
CA GLN A 28 -17.51 -10.69 7.18
C GLN A 28 -18.80 -9.90 7.18
N TYR A 29 -18.87 -8.86 6.36
CA TYR A 29 -20.06 -8.00 6.24
C TYR A 29 -21.04 -8.51 5.19
N ARG A 30 -20.55 -9.37 4.26
CA ARG A 30 -21.38 -10.01 3.23
C ARG A 30 -20.77 -11.35 2.80
N ASP A 31 -21.61 -12.23 2.28
CA ASP A 31 -21.20 -13.45 1.59
C ASP A 31 -20.94 -13.12 0.11
N PHE A 32 -19.96 -13.82 -0.47
CA PHE A 32 -19.59 -13.69 -1.86
C PHE A 32 -19.91 -14.99 -2.63
N ASP A 33 -20.70 -14.89 -3.67
CA ASP A 33 -20.98 -16.01 -4.57
C ASP A 33 -19.93 -16.02 -5.69
N TRP A 34 -18.89 -16.84 -5.48
CA TRP A 34 -17.71 -16.86 -6.34
C TRP A 34 -17.91 -17.65 -7.61
N SER A 35 -17.66 -17.02 -8.75
CA SER A 35 -17.44 -17.63 -10.05
C SER A 35 -15.94 -17.62 -10.39
N TYR A 36 -15.52 -18.35 -11.46
CA TYR A 36 -14.14 -18.27 -11.90
C TYR A 36 -13.98 -18.43 -13.40
N ILE A 37 -12.92 -17.84 -13.94
CA ILE A 37 -12.41 -18.01 -15.29
C ILE A 37 -11.07 -18.76 -15.20
N GLN A 38 -10.91 -19.79 -16.01
CA GLN A 38 -9.66 -20.55 -16.06
C GLN A 38 -8.85 -20.18 -17.29
N THR A 39 -7.56 -19.86 -17.08
CA THR A 39 -6.57 -19.63 -18.12
C THR A 39 -5.47 -20.72 -18.10
N PRO A 40 -4.50 -20.72 -19.00
CA PRO A 40 -3.39 -21.71 -18.94
C PRO A 40 -2.65 -21.71 -17.60
N ASN A 41 -2.41 -20.52 -16.97
CA ASN A 41 -1.58 -20.41 -15.78
C ASN A 41 -2.36 -19.95 -14.54
N PHE A 42 -3.62 -19.51 -14.66
CA PHE A 42 -4.37 -18.92 -13.55
C PHE A 42 -5.80 -19.43 -13.46
N ASP A 43 -6.35 -19.41 -12.23
CA ASP A 43 -7.77 -19.54 -11.93
C ASP A 43 -8.21 -18.20 -11.29
N ILE A 44 -8.99 -17.39 -12.06
CA ILE A 44 -9.39 -16.03 -11.68
C ILE A 44 -10.77 -16.09 -11.04
N TYR A 45 -10.84 -15.88 -9.73
CA TYR A 45 -12.09 -15.86 -8.97
C TYR A 45 -12.66 -14.44 -8.87
N PHE A 46 -13.93 -14.30 -9.12
CA PHE A 46 -14.69 -13.04 -9.08
C PHE A 46 -16.13 -13.31 -8.61
N TYR A 47 -16.91 -12.27 -8.36
CA TYR A 47 -18.31 -12.38 -7.94
C TYR A 47 -19.16 -11.22 -8.50
N GLY A 48 -20.48 -11.41 -8.48
CA GLY A 48 -21.44 -10.45 -9.07
C GLY A 48 -21.32 -10.34 -10.58
N ASP A 49 -21.77 -9.22 -11.15
CA ASP A 49 -21.81 -8.97 -12.58
C ASP A 49 -20.48 -8.42 -13.16
N ASN A 50 -19.34 -8.78 -12.56
CA ASN A 50 -18.02 -8.22 -12.91
C ASN A 50 -17.19 -9.17 -13.80
N GLN A 51 -17.83 -9.81 -14.77
CA GLN A 51 -17.14 -10.67 -15.73
C GLN A 51 -16.08 -9.91 -16.53
N ASP A 52 -16.35 -8.67 -16.95
CA ASP A 52 -15.41 -7.83 -17.70
C ASP A 52 -14.11 -7.59 -16.92
N LEU A 53 -14.20 -7.35 -15.60
CA LEU A 53 -13.05 -7.21 -14.72
C LEU A 53 -12.24 -8.51 -14.61
N ALA A 54 -12.93 -9.66 -14.55
CA ALA A 54 -12.29 -10.96 -14.52
C ALA A 54 -11.59 -11.29 -15.85
N GLU A 55 -12.18 -10.93 -16.99
CA GLU A 55 -11.58 -11.05 -18.33
C GLU A 55 -10.36 -10.14 -18.49
N PHE A 56 -10.45 -8.89 -18.00
CA PHE A 56 -9.30 -7.97 -17.93
C PHE A 56 -8.17 -8.59 -17.09
N THR A 57 -8.50 -9.06 -15.88
CA THR A 57 -7.53 -9.70 -14.98
C THR A 57 -6.88 -10.92 -15.64
N SER A 58 -7.66 -11.76 -16.30
CA SER A 58 -7.17 -12.95 -17.01
C SER A 58 -6.14 -12.60 -18.07
N ARG A 59 -6.45 -11.63 -18.91
CA ARG A 59 -5.55 -11.17 -19.99
C ARG A 59 -4.27 -10.57 -19.42
N VAL A 60 -4.40 -9.64 -18.45
CA VAL A 60 -3.24 -8.96 -17.85
C VAL A 60 -2.36 -9.94 -17.08
N SER A 61 -2.94 -10.94 -16.41
CA SER A 61 -2.16 -11.96 -15.69
C SER A 61 -1.30 -12.80 -16.63
N GLU A 62 -1.86 -13.22 -17.78
CA GLU A 62 -1.08 -13.97 -18.78
C GLU A 62 -0.01 -13.12 -19.47
N GLU A 63 -0.28 -11.83 -19.72
CA GLU A 63 0.71 -10.88 -20.23
C GLU A 63 1.87 -10.71 -19.23
N ALA A 64 1.54 -10.49 -17.94
CA ALA A 64 2.51 -10.37 -16.86
C ALA A 64 3.35 -11.65 -16.68
N TYR A 65 2.69 -12.82 -16.68
CA TYR A 65 3.37 -14.11 -16.61
C TYR A 65 4.44 -14.25 -17.69
N LYS A 66 4.10 -13.96 -18.93
CA LYS A 66 5.04 -14.05 -20.07
C LYS A 66 6.29 -13.16 -19.88
N GLN A 67 6.08 -11.95 -19.35
CA GLN A 67 7.19 -11.02 -19.11
C GLN A 67 8.06 -11.48 -17.92
N ILE A 68 7.44 -11.86 -16.81
CA ILE A 68 8.13 -12.27 -15.59
C ILE A 68 8.88 -13.58 -15.82
N SER A 69 8.26 -14.58 -16.49
CA SER A 69 8.91 -15.86 -16.79
C SER A 69 10.16 -15.68 -17.63
N THR A 70 10.14 -14.74 -18.58
CA THR A 70 11.32 -14.39 -19.40
C THR A 70 12.46 -13.83 -18.53
N HIS A 71 12.17 -12.91 -17.61
CA HIS A 71 13.19 -12.29 -16.75
C HIS A 71 13.73 -13.25 -15.68
N LEU A 72 12.88 -14.09 -15.11
CA LEU A 72 13.27 -15.07 -14.13
C LEU A 72 13.91 -16.34 -14.77
N ALA A 73 13.68 -16.54 -16.07
CA ALA A 73 13.92 -17.82 -16.77
C ALA A 73 13.31 -18.99 -15.96
N TRP A 74 12.01 -18.85 -15.65
CA TRP A 74 11.25 -19.77 -14.81
C TRP A 74 9.80 -19.85 -15.24
N ASP A 75 9.25 -21.07 -15.28
CA ASP A 75 7.85 -21.34 -15.56
C ASP A 75 7.13 -21.83 -14.31
N LEU A 76 5.88 -21.39 -14.13
CA LEU A 76 5.02 -21.86 -13.03
C LEU A 76 4.78 -23.36 -13.15
N LYS A 77 4.88 -24.06 -12.04
CA LYS A 77 4.63 -25.52 -11.97
C LYS A 77 3.14 -25.85 -11.79
N ASN A 78 2.41 -24.94 -11.16
CA ASN A 78 0.98 -25.09 -10.88
C ASN A 78 0.29 -23.79 -11.19
N ARG A 79 -1.02 -23.87 -11.50
CA ARG A 79 -1.86 -22.69 -11.60
C ARG A 79 -1.86 -21.91 -10.32
N VAL A 80 -1.93 -20.58 -10.43
CA VAL A 80 -2.08 -19.67 -9.32
C VAL A 80 -3.52 -19.21 -9.26
N SER A 81 -4.13 -19.31 -8.07
CA SER A 81 -5.48 -18.78 -7.84
C SER A 81 -5.41 -17.28 -7.54
N ILE A 82 -6.16 -16.51 -8.30
CA ILE A 82 -6.27 -15.06 -8.15
C ILE A 82 -7.70 -14.72 -7.70
N LEU A 83 -7.84 -14.02 -6.57
CA LEU A 83 -9.13 -13.58 -6.04
C LEU A 83 -9.24 -12.07 -6.22
N VAL A 84 -10.23 -11.63 -6.98
CA VAL A 84 -10.48 -10.20 -7.27
C VAL A 84 -11.65 -9.71 -6.44
N TYR A 85 -11.42 -8.69 -5.64
CA TYR A 85 -12.46 -7.97 -4.91
C TYR A 85 -12.84 -6.69 -5.64
N ASN A 86 -14.11 -6.32 -5.60
CA ASN A 86 -14.64 -5.16 -6.35
C ASN A 86 -14.33 -3.82 -5.66
N SER A 87 -13.82 -3.87 -4.42
CA SER A 87 -13.40 -2.68 -3.70
C SER A 87 -12.39 -3.04 -2.60
N HIS A 88 -11.66 -2.05 -2.12
CA HIS A 88 -10.75 -2.22 -0.99
C HIS A 88 -11.50 -2.58 0.31
N ASN A 89 -12.69 -2.05 0.53
CA ASN A 89 -13.53 -2.39 1.69
C ASN A 89 -13.93 -3.88 1.72
N GLU A 90 -14.17 -4.48 0.56
CA GLU A 90 -14.45 -5.92 0.46
C GLU A 90 -13.18 -6.75 0.58
N PHE A 91 -12.08 -6.30 -0.01
CA PHE A 91 -10.76 -6.93 0.15
C PHE A 91 -10.31 -7.03 1.61
N GLN A 92 -10.64 -6.05 2.43
CA GLN A 92 -10.34 -6.09 3.88
C GLN A 92 -10.99 -7.28 4.60
N GLN A 93 -12.03 -7.88 4.04
CA GLN A 93 -12.70 -9.06 4.58
C GLN A 93 -11.99 -10.37 4.24
N THR A 94 -10.97 -10.36 3.36
CA THR A 94 -10.28 -11.58 2.95
C THR A 94 -9.66 -12.33 4.13
N ASN A 95 -9.91 -13.64 4.20
CA ASN A 95 -9.32 -14.56 5.16
C ASN A 95 -8.09 -15.33 4.61
N VAL A 96 -7.61 -14.95 3.43
CA VAL A 96 -6.41 -15.56 2.81
C VAL A 96 -5.18 -15.32 3.68
N VAL A 97 -5.06 -14.12 4.24
CA VAL A 97 -3.99 -13.73 5.16
C VAL A 97 -4.54 -13.20 6.48
N GLY A 98 -3.76 -13.36 7.57
CA GLY A 98 -4.18 -12.92 8.91
C GLY A 98 -3.94 -11.44 9.20
N VAL A 99 -3.29 -10.70 8.31
CA VAL A 99 -2.96 -9.28 8.49
C VAL A 99 -4.16 -8.42 8.09
N TYR A 100 -4.38 -7.30 8.80
CA TYR A 100 -5.38 -6.32 8.41
C TYR A 100 -4.93 -5.60 7.12
N MET A 101 -5.82 -5.51 6.16
CA MET A 101 -5.57 -4.87 4.86
C MET A 101 -5.86 -3.38 4.97
N SER A 102 -4.88 -2.58 5.42
CA SER A 102 -5.00 -1.12 5.43
C SER A 102 -5.00 -0.55 4.00
N GLU A 103 -5.45 0.70 3.84
CA GLU A 103 -5.53 1.39 2.55
C GLU A 103 -4.24 1.31 1.71
N GLY A 104 -3.08 1.26 2.37
CA GLY A 104 -1.78 1.15 1.70
C GLY A 104 -1.44 -0.23 1.11
N ILE A 105 -2.30 -1.23 1.31
CA ILE A 105 -2.06 -2.60 0.79
C ILE A 105 -2.91 -2.80 -0.45
N GLY A 106 -2.27 -2.67 -1.63
CA GLY A 106 -2.94 -2.82 -2.92
C GLY A 106 -3.18 -4.27 -3.34
N GLY A 107 -2.49 -5.24 -2.74
CA GLY A 107 -2.64 -6.66 -2.99
C GLY A 107 -1.87 -7.49 -1.99
N VAL A 108 -2.04 -8.79 -2.00
CA VAL A 108 -1.25 -9.73 -1.20
C VAL A 108 -1.08 -11.06 -1.90
N THR A 109 0.11 -11.62 -1.80
CA THR A 109 0.40 -12.97 -2.25
C THR A 109 0.68 -13.89 -1.07
N GLU A 110 -0.17 -14.89 -0.89
CA GLU A 110 -0.01 -15.89 0.17
C GLU A 110 1.07 -16.92 -0.19
N LEU A 111 2.04 -17.10 0.68
CA LEU A 111 3.17 -17.99 0.43
C LEU A 111 2.78 -19.49 0.40
N PHE A 112 1.90 -19.95 1.30
CA PHE A 112 1.63 -21.39 1.48
C PHE A 112 0.86 -22.06 0.35
N LYS A 113 -0.15 -21.39 -0.20
CA LYS A 113 -0.98 -21.89 -1.30
C LYS A 113 -0.73 -21.12 -2.59
N ASN A 114 0.19 -20.17 -2.54
CA ASN A 114 0.54 -19.29 -3.65
C ASN A 114 -0.71 -18.64 -4.28
N ARG A 115 -1.62 -18.12 -3.43
CA ARG A 115 -2.81 -17.41 -3.86
C ARG A 115 -2.53 -15.91 -3.89
N VAL A 116 -3.04 -15.25 -4.90
CA VAL A 116 -2.98 -13.80 -5.05
C VAL A 116 -4.35 -13.20 -4.78
N VAL A 117 -4.41 -12.11 -4.05
CA VAL A 117 -5.66 -11.42 -3.72
C VAL A 117 -5.46 -9.92 -3.87
N PHE A 118 -6.34 -9.25 -4.57
CA PHE A 118 -6.30 -7.80 -4.71
C PHE A 118 -7.68 -7.19 -4.93
N PRO A 119 -7.87 -5.91 -4.51
CA PRO A 119 -9.06 -5.14 -4.84
C PRO A 119 -8.93 -4.49 -6.21
N PHE A 120 -10.06 -4.13 -6.79
CA PHE A 120 -10.14 -3.18 -7.87
C PHE A 120 -10.70 -1.84 -7.34
N ASP A 121 -9.92 -0.78 -7.44
CA ASP A 121 -10.28 0.55 -6.92
C ASP A 121 -10.71 1.52 -8.03
N GLY A 122 -11.14 1.00 -9.19
CA GLY A 122 -11.67 1.79 -10.29
C GLY A 122 -10.63 2.24 -11.33
N ASP A 123 -9.33 2.10 -11.07
CA ASP A 123 -8.25 2.48 -11.97
C ASP A 123 -7.62 1.24 -12.63
N PHE A 124 -7.86 1.04 -13.92
CA PHE A 124 -7.34 -0.10 -14.67
C PHE A 124 -5.82 -0.05 -14.89
N GLU A 125 -5.20 1.13 -14.93
CA GLU A 125 -3.75 1.26 -15.06
C GLU A 125 -3.06 0.86 -13.76
N GLN A 126 -3.54 1.40 -12.64
CA GLN A 126 -3.08 1.00 -11.32
C GLN A 126 -3.34 -0.49 -11.05
N PHE A 127 -4.48 -1.01 -11.46
CA PHE A 127 -4.82 -2.41 -11.29
C PHE A 127 -3.91 -3.34 -12.11
N ARG A 128 -3.56 -2.96 -13.35
CA ARG A 128 -2.54 -3.65 -14.16
C ARG A 128 -1.21 -3.70 -13.44
N HIS A 129 -0.79 -2.59 -12.84
CA HIS A 129 0.44 -2.52 -12.04
C HIS A 129 0.39 -3.49 -10.86
N VAL A 130 -0.70 -3.48 -10.08
CA VAL A 130 -0.88 -4.36 -8.92
C VAL A 130 -0.87 -5.84 -9.32
N ILE A 131 -1.60 -6.22 -10.38
CA ILE A 131 -1.59 -7.61 -10.90
C ILE A 131 -0.15 -8.04 -11.21
N HIS A 132 0.60 -7.22 -11.94
CA HIS A 132 1.97 -7.54 -12.31
C HIS A 132 2.87 -7.67 -11.07
N HIS A 133 2.75 -6.73 -10.13
CA HIS A 133 3.50 -6.71 -8.86
C HIS A 133 3.29 -8.00 -8.07
N GLU A 134 2.06 -8.38 -7.80
CA GLU A 134 1.73 -9.57 -7.02
C GLU A 134 2.13 -10.88 -7.73
N LEU A 135 2.05 -10.91 -9.05
CA LEU A 135 2.49 -12.07 -9.81
C LEU A 135 4.01 -12.28 -9.78
N VAL A 136 4.81 -11.23 -9.61
CA VAL A 136 6.24 -11.39 -9.35
C VAL A 136 6.46 -12.16 -8.04
N HIS A 137 5.71 -11.83 -6.98
CA HIS A 137 5.78 -12.57 -5.72
C HIS A 137 5.35 -14.03 -5.88
N ALA A 138 4.25 -14.28 -6.60
CA ALA A 138 3.77 -15.64 -6.85
C ALA A 138 4.81 -16.48 -7.60
N MET A 139 5.45 -15.91 -8.61
CA MET A 139 6.48 -16.59 -9.39
C MET A 139 7.77 -16.80 -8.60
N LEU A 140 8.19 -15.85 -7.77
CA LEU A 140 9.32 -16.02 -6.85
C LEU A 140 9.03 -17.10 -5.80
N ASN A 141 7.81 -17.16 -5.28
CA ASN A 141 7.38 -18.19 -4.33
C ASN A 141 7.44 -19.58 -4.96
N ASP A 142 6.97 -19.73 -6.20
CA ASP A 142 7.07 -20.99 -6.94
C ASP A 142 8.55 -21.35 -7.22
N MET A 143 9.34 -20.42 -7.71
CA MET A 143 10.74 -20.59 -8.06
C MET A 143 11.60 -20.99 -6.84
N VAL A 144 11.48 -20.25 -5.75
CA VAL A 144 12.38 -20.39 -4.59
C VAL A 144 11.86 -21.44 -3.61
N TYR A 145 10.56 -21.44 -3.31
CA TYR A 145 9.95 -22.29 -2.27
C TYR A 145 9.09 -23.43 -2.81
N GLY A 146 8.84 -23.48 -4.13
CA GLY A 146 8.10 -24.55 -4.79
C GLY A 146 6.59 -24.36 -4.88
N GLY A 147 6.07 -23.17 -4.54
CA GLY A 147 4.70 -22.73 -4.81
C GLY A 147 3.56 -23.44 -4.06
N THR A 148 3.84 -24.45 -3.24
CA THR A 148 2.84 -25.14 -2.42
C THR A 148 3.36 -25.43 -1.02
N ALA A 149 2.43 -25.55 -0.03
CA ALA A 149 2.79 -25.89 1.35
C ALA A 149 3.57 -27.20 1.44
N GLN A 150 3.19 -28.21 0.66
CA GLN A 150 3.89 -29.51 0.61
C GLN A 150 5.30 -29.37 0.05
N ASN A 151 5.46 -28.61 -1.03
CA ASN A 151 6.75 -28.36 -1.65
C ASN A 151 7.65 -27.49 -0.75
N MET A 152 7.09 -26.52 -0.03
CA MET A 152 7.84 -25.73 0.95
C MET A 152 8.42 -26.60 2.06
N VAL A 153 7.63 -27.50 2.64
CA VAL A 153 8.08 -28.43 3.68
C VAL A 153 9.10 -29.41 3.11
N ALA A 154 8.88 -29.91 1.90
CA ALA A 154 9.78 -30.86 1.24
C ALA A 154 11.08 -30.23 0.73
N SER A 155 11.04 -28.95 0.31
CA SER A 155 12.19 -28.28 -0.33
C SER A 155 13.37 -28.03 0.59
N ARG A 156 13.16 -28.08 1.92
CA ARG A 156 14.17 -27.71 2.94
C ARG A 156 14.81 -26.33 2.71
N THR A 157 14.20 -25.49 1.88
CA THR A 157 14.74 -24.16 1.56
C THR A 157 14.61 -23.26 2.78
N ARG A 158 15.75 -22.74 3.25
CA ARG A 158 15.85 -21.86 4.42
C ARG A 158 16.15 -20.40 4.05
N VAL A 159 16.39 -20.13 2.77
CA VAL A 159 16.70 -18.79 2.31
C VAL A 159 15.49 -17.87 2.51
N ARG A 160 15.74 -16.70 3.08
CA ARG A 160 14.77 -15.60 3.11
C ARG A 160 15.18 -14.59 2.06
N ILE A 161 14.28 -14.30 1.14
CA ILE A 161 14.48 -13.23 0.18
C ILE A 161 14.39 -11.92 0.97
N PRO A 162 15.39 -11.01 0.91
CA PRO A 162 15.30 -9.71 1.54
C PRO A 162 14.11 -8.91 1.02
N LEU A 163 13.48 -8.11 1.88
CA LEU A 163 12.29 -7.34 1.52
C LEU A 163 12.53 -6.47 0.28
N TRP A 164 13.65 -5.75 0.25
CA TRP A 164 14.01 -4.91 -0.89
C TRP A 164 14.22 -5.70 -2.21
N ALA A 165 14.70 -6.95 -2.11
CA ALA A 165 14.89 -7.78 -3.29
C ALA A 165 13.55 -8.30 -3.84
N ASN A 166 12.60 -8.57 -2.95
CA ASN A 166 11.26 -9.03 -3.28
C ASN A 166 10.39 -7.89 -3.81
N GLU A 167 10.18 -6.87 -2.98
CA GLU A 167 9.31 -5.71 -3.31
C GLU A 167 9.90 -4.86 -4.43
N GLY A 168 11.21 -4.59 -4.37
CA GLY A 168 11.89 -3.82 -5.40
C GLY A 168 11.89 -4.50 -6.77
N LEU A 169 11.94 -5.84 -6.83
CA LEU A 169 11.79 -6.54 -8.10
C LEU A 169 10.36 -6.46 -8.61
N ALA A 170 9.37 -6.61 -7.72
CA ALA A 170 7.96 -6.47 -8.09
C ALA A 170 7.68 -5.08 -8.69
N GLU A 171 8.18 -4.01 -8.06
CA GLU A 171 8.13 -2.64 -8.60
C GLU A 171 8.87 -2.49 -9.93
N PHE A 172 10.08 -3.03 -10.03
CA PHE A 172 10.89 -2.91 -11.24
C PHE A 172 10.27 -3.64 -12.44
N LEU A 173 9.72 -4.84 -12.26
CA LEU A 173 9.13 -5.60 -13.36
C LEU A 173 7.73 -5.08 -13.73
N SER A 174 6.97 -4.51 -12.79
CA SER A 174 5.63 -3.95 -13.06
C SER A 174 5.66 -2.58 -13.73
N SER A 175 6.59 -1.69 -13.35
CA SER A 175 6.65 -0.31 -13.83
C SER A 175 7.94 0.04 -14.55
N ASN A 176 8.97 -0.78 -14.47
CA ASN A 176 10.35 -0.49 -14.86
C ASN A 176 10.91 0.72 -14.09
N TRP A 177 10.45 1.92 -14.38
CA TRP A 177 10.76 3.17 -13.68
C TRP A 177 9.58 4.13 -13.74
N ASP A 178 9.26 4.76 -12.64
CA ASP A 178 8.15 5.69 -12.52
C ASP A 178 8.57 7.03 -11.87
N THR A 179 7.73 8.05 -12.04
CA THR A 179 7.98 9.40 -11.52
C THR A 179 8.06 9.47 -10.00
N LYS A 180 7.32 8.59 -9.27
CA LYS A 180 7.38 8.52 -7.80
C LYS A 180 8.73 7.98 -7.35
N ALA A 181 9.23 6.92 -7.99
CA ALA A 181 10.55 6.39 -7.72
C ALA A 181 11.63 7.45 -8.00
N ASP A 182 11.54 8.14 -9.14
CA ASP A 182 12.48 9.21 -9.49
C ASP A 182 12.47 10.34 -8.46
N MET A 183 11.30 10.84 -8.06
CA MET A 183 11.16 11.89 -7.05
C MET A 183 11.80 11.48 -5.71
N ILE A 184 11.53 10.26 -5.25
CA ILE A 184 12.02 9.77 -3.95
C ILE A 184 13.53 9.59 -3.97
N LEU A 185 14.08 8.95 -5.02
CA LEU A 185 15.52 8.73 -5.12
C LEU A 185 16.28 10.06 -5.31
N ARG A 186 15.69 11.01 -6.02
CA ARG A 186 16.22 12.37 -6.15
C ARG A 186 16.29 13.08 -4.80
N ASP A 187 15.20 13.05 -4.02
CA ASP A 187 15.13 13.65 -2.67
C ASP A 187 16.17 13.05 -1.72
N ILE A 188 16.32 11.73 -1.70
CA ILE A 188 17.29 11.04 -0.87
C ILE A 188 18.73 11.37 -1.30
N ALA A 189 18.99 11.46 -2.62
CA ALA A 189 20.29 11.82 -3.15
C ALA A 189 20.64 13.28 -2.82
N PHE A 190 19.64 14.18 -2.90
CA PHE A 190 19.77 15.58 -2.52
C PHE A 190 20.20 15.76 -1.06
N HIS A 191 19.57 15.02 -0.14
CA HIS A 191 19.87 15.10 1.28
C HIS A 191 21.05 14.20 1.73
N GLU A 192 21.77 13.59 0.79
CA GLU A 192 22.89 12.66 1.06
C GLU A 192 22.53 11.52 2.00
N ARG A 193 21.26 11.06 1.96
CA ARG A 193 20.70 10.00 2.84
C ARG A 193 20.46 8.69 2.11
N ILE A 194 21.27 8.38 1.09
CA ILE A 194 21.12 7.15 0.33
C ILE A 194 21.44 5.97 1.27
N PRO A 195 20.47 5.08 1.53
CA PRO A 195 20.69 3.91 2.38
C PRO A 195 21.60 2.89 1.69
N THR A 196 22.31 2.10 2.47
CA THR A 196 22.99 0.90 1.96
C THR A 196 21.98 -0.20 1.60
N VAL A 197 22.39 -1.21 0.86
CA VAL A 197 21.53 -2.36 0.50
C VAL A 197 20.94 -3.04 1.74
N ASN A 198 21.69 -3.10 2.85
CA ASN A 198 21.24 -3.68 4.11
C ASN A 198 20.19 -2.82 4.86
N GLU A 199 20.11 -1.54 4.55
CA GLU A 199 19.20 -0.58 5.18
C GLU A 199 17.91 -0.36 4.37
N LEU A 200 17.80 -0.99 3.20
CA LEU A 200 16.59 -0.93 2.39
C LEU A 200 15.45 -1.73 3.04
N ASN A 201 14.66 -1.04 3.85
CA ASN A 201 13.52 -1.60 4.57
C ASN A 201 12.28 -0.70 4.45
N TYR A 202 11.13 -1.16 4.94
CA TYR A 202 9.86 -0.46 4.84
C TYR A 202 9.62 0.10 3.44
N PHE A 203 9.23 1.37 3.34
CA PHE A 203 8.98 2.05 2.08
C PHE A 203 10.19 2.05 1.12
N MET A 204 11.42 2.16 1.66
CA MET A 204 12.64 2.13 0.85
C MET A 204 12.94 0.75 0.26
N ALA A 205 12.35 -0.31 0.76
CA ALA A 205 12.43 -1.62 0.14
C ALA A 205 11.77 -1.63 -1.26
N TYR A 206 10.70 -0.87 -1.45
CA TYR A 206 10.00 -0.73 -2.73
C TYR A 206 10.82 0.13 -3.70
N LYS A 207 10.90 1.42 -3.47
CA LYS A 207 11.49 2.37 -4.45
C LYS A 207 13.02 2.32 -4.50
N GLY A 208 13.69 2.14 -3.36
CA GLY A 208 15.14 1.89 -3.32
C GLY A 208 15.50 0.54 -3.97
N GLY A 209 14.72 -0.50 -3.66
CA GLY A 209 14.86 -1.82 -4.28
C GLY A 209 14.61 -1.79 -5.79
N GLN A 210 13.59 -1.08 -6.27
CA GLN A 210 13.31 -0.84 -7.69
C GLN A 210 14.51 -0.20 -8.39
N SER A 211 15.08 0.85 -7.78
CA SER A 211 16.28 1.52 -8.28
C SER A 211 17.49 0.61 -8.34
N LEU A 212 17.68 -0.22 -7.30
CA LEU A 212 18.79 -1.16 -7.25
C LEU A 212 18.66 -2.24 -8.33
N TRP A 213 17.46 -2.77 -8.57
CA TRP A 213 17.22 -3.71 -9.66
C TRP A 213 17.39 -3.07 -11.03
N ARG A 214 16.95 -1.82 -11.21
CA ARG A 214 17.20 -1.04 -12.43
C ARG A 214 18.71 -0.90 -12.69
N PHE A 215 19.49 -0.59 -11.65
CA PHE A 215 20.94 -0.50 -11.72
C PHE A 215 21.57 -1.86 -12.09
N ILE A 216 21.17 -2.95 -11.42
CA ILE A 216 21.68 -4.30 -11.70
C ILE A 216 21.36 -4.71 -13.14
N ALA A 217 20.11 -4.57 -13.55
CA ALA A 217 19.67 -4.94 -14.90
C ALA A 217 20.35 -4.10 -15.99
N GLY A 218 20.54 -2.80 -15.73
CA GLY A 218 21.19 -1.89 -16.69
C GLY A 218 22.70 -2.13 -16.82
N LYS A 219 23.36 -2.50 -15.73
CA LYS A 219 24.82 -2.68 -15.73
C LYS A 219 25.27 -4.10 -16.04
N TYR A 220 24.54 -5.09 -15.54
CA TYR A 220 24.97 -6.50 -15.61
C TYR A 220 24.09 -7.37 -16.50
N GLY A 221 22.99 -6.80 -17.04
CA GLY A 221 22.03 -7.50 -17.88
C GLY A 221 20.80 -7.98 -17.12
N ARG A 222 19.65 -8.03 -17.82
CA ARG A 222 18.38 -8.47 -17.23
C ARG A 222 18.34 -9.95 -16.85
N GLU A 223 19.15 -10.79 -17.50
CA GLU A 223 19.31 -12.21 -17.20
C GLU A 223 19.87 -12.47 -15.80
N LYS A 224 20.57 -11.49 -15.20
CA LYS A 224 21.07 -11.56 -13.83
C LYS A 224 19.96 -11.62 -12.79
N ILE A 225 18.77 -11.15 -13.11
CA ILE A 225 17.61 -11.22 -12.21
C ILE A 225 17.34 -12.68 -11.84
N GLY A 226 17.06 -13.52 -12.81
CA GLY A 226 16.81 -14.95 -12.57
C GLY A 226 18.01 -15.69 -11.99
N GLU A 227 19.24 -15.33 -12.40
CA GLU A 227 20.47 -15.92 -11.88
C GLU A 227 20.67 -15.68 -10.38
N VAL A 228 20.36 -14.45 -9.90
CA VAL A 228 20.43 -14.08 -8.48
C VAL A 228 19.53 -15.00 -7.65
N PHE A 229 18.27 -15.17 -8.01
CA PHE A 229 17.32 -15.99 -7.22
C PHE A 229 17.65 -17.48 -7.29
N ARG A 230 18.11 -18.00 -8.44
CA ARG A 230 18.65 -19.38 -8.55
C ARG A 230 19.86 -19.56 -7.63
N SER A 231 20.75 -18.58 -7.60
CA SER A 231 21.95 -18.61 -6.77
C SER A 231 21.62 -18.50 -5.27
N MET A 232 20.61 -17.69 -4.88
CA MET A 232 20.10 -17.65 -3.51
C MET A 232 19.58 -19.03 -3.08
N LYS A 233 18.78 -19.68 -3.92
CA LYS A 233 18.25 -21.02 -3.66
C LYS A 233 19.38 -22.04 -3.53
N LYS A 234 20.37 -21.99 -4.42
CA LYS A 234 21.54 -22.89 -4.41
C LYS A 234 22.42 -22.72 -3.17
N THR A 235 22.68 -21.47 -2.77
CA THR A 235 23.56 -21.15 -1.63
C THR A 235 22.84 -21.15 -0.28
N GLN A 236 21.51 -21.21 -0.26
CA GLN A 236 20.64 -21.06 0.90
C GLN A 236 20.89 -19.74 1.68
N SER A 237 21.39 -18.72 1.00
CA SER A 237 21.74 -17.41 1.54
C SER A 237 21.52 -16.33 0.47
N ALA A 238 20.83 -15.26 0.83
CA ALA A 238 20.62 -14.14 -0.08
C ALA A 238 21.95 -13.48 -0.46
N GLU A 239 22.77 -13.11 0.51
CA GLU A 239 24.06 -12.45 0.27
C GLU A 239 25.02 -13.29 -0.58
N LYS A 240 25.17 -14.59 -0.22
CA LYS A 240 26.01 -15.50 -1.02
C LYS A 240 25.45 -15.73 -2.41
N GLY A 241 24.13 -15.70 -2.58
CA GLY A 241 23.47 -15.78 -3.87
C GLY A 241 23.81 -14.60 -4.76
N TYR A 242 23.73 -13.37 -4.22
CA TYR A 242 24.18 -12.18 -4.93
C TYR A 242 25.66 -12.22 -5.26
N GLN A 243 26.50 -12.60 -4.30
CA GLN A 243 27.94 -12.73 -4.54
C GLN A 243 28.27 -13.74 -5.63
N LEU A 244 27.55 -14.86 -5.67
CA LEU A 244 27.74 -15.87 -6.72
C LEU A 244 27.32 -15.37 -8.10
N ALA A 245 26.18 -14.64 -8.18
CA ALA A 245 25.61 -14.16 -9.43
C ALA A 245 26.30 -12.91 -10.00
N LEU A 246 26.71 -11.99 -9.13
CA LEU A 246 27.24 -10.67 -9.51
C LEU A 246 28.75 -10.53 -9.27
N GLY A 247 29.36 -11.48 -8.56
CA GLY A 247 30.80 -11.44 -8.24
C GLY A 247 31.21 -10.45 -7.16
N MET A 248 30.24 -9.88 -6.38
CA MET A 248 30.50 -8.84 -5.38
C MET A 248 29.65 -9.02 -4.14
N LYS A 249 30.09 -8.44 -3.03
CA LYS A 249 29.36 -8.36 -1.77
C LYS A 249 28.36 -7.19 -1.77
N TRP A 250 27.45 -7.18 -0.80
CA TRP A 250 26.43 -6.12 -0.69
C TRP A 250 27.02 -4.74 -0.41
N ASP A 251 28.12 -4.62 0.31
CA ASP A 251 28.80 -3.34 0.54
C ASP A 251 29.34 -2.76 -0.78
N GLU A 252 29.99 -3.60 -1.58
CA GLU A 252 30.49 -3.21 -2.91
C GLU A 252 29.36 -2.86 -3.87
N LEU A 253 28.23 -3.58 -3.77
CA LEU A 253 27.01 -3.28 -4.54
C LEU A 253 26.42 -1.94 -4.12
N SER A 254 26.38 -1.66 -2.79
CA SER A 254 25.93 -0.37 -2.25
C SER A 254 26.79 0.79 -2.78
N ASP A 255 28.11 0.65 -2.72
CA ASP A 255 29.03 1.68 -3.21
C ASP A 255 28.86 1.97 -4.70
N GLN A 256 28.64 0.93 -5.50
CA GLN A 256 28.44 1.10 -6.94
C GLN A 256 27.07 1.74 -7.25
N TRP A 257 26.02 1.33 -6.53
CA TRP A 257 24.70 1.91 -6.67
C TRP A 257 24.68 3.37 -6.19
N HIS A 258 25.35 3.72 -5.07
CA HIS A 258 25.51 5.10 -4.61
C HIS A 258 26.19 5.97 -5.66
N LYS A 259 27.28 5.47 -6.29
CA LYS A 259 27.95 6.18 -7.39
C LYS A 259 27.01 6.39 -8.58
N TYR A 260 26.19 5.40 -8.90
CA TYR A 260 25.20 5.51 -9.95
C TYR A 260 24.15 6.59 -9.64
N LEU A 261 23.57 6.60 -8.43
CA LEU A 261 22.58 7.62 -8.03
C LEU A 261 23.19 9.03 -7.97
N LYS A 262 24.41 9.16 -7.45
CA LYS A 262 25.10 10.44 -7.45
C LYS A 262 25.33 10.98 -8.87
N LYS A 263 25.74 10.13 -9.79
CA LYS A 263 25.93 10.53 -11.19
C LYS A 263 24.60 10.94 -11.85
N GLU A 264 23.52 10.29 -11.50
CA GLU A 264 22.18 10.58 -12.05
C GLU A 264 21.64 11.91 -11.52
N TYR A 265 21.71 12.18 -10.21
CA TYR A 265 20.96 13.26 -9.56
C TYR A 265 21.79 14.48 -9.16
N TRP A 266 23.08 14.36 -8.92
CA TRP A 266 23.89 15.52 -8.52
C TRP A 266 23.93 16.69 -9.53
N PRO A 267 23.89 16.49 -10.85
CA PRO A 267 23.79 17.61 -11.76
C PRO A 267 22.54 18.47 -11.54
N ASP A 268 21.43 17.87 -11.11
CA ASP A 268 20.20 18.61 -10.81
C ASP A 268 20.29 19.37 -9.48
N ILE A 269 20.97 18.81 -8.49
CA ILE A 269 21.18 19.43 -7.17
C ILE A 269 21.95 20.75 -7.32
N ALA A 270 22.98 20.75 -8.13
CA ALA A 270 23.83 21.94 -8.36
C ALA A 270 23.09 23.14 -8.95
N ASN A 271 21.90 22.93 -9.53
CA ASN A 271 21.12 23.95 -10.23
C ASN A 271 19.80 24.32 -9.52
N ARG A 272 19.59 23.90 -8.27
CA ARG A 272 18.36 24.15 -7.51
C ARG A 272 18.66 24.67 -6.13
N ASP A 273 17.84 25.64 -5.69
CA ASP A 273 17.92 26.15 -4.33
C ASP A 273 17.28 25.15 -3.33
N PRO A 274 17.84 24.98 -2.12
CA PRO A 274 17.26 24.18 -1.07
C PRO A 274 15.88 24.72 -0.65
N LEU A 275 14.96 23.83 -0.25
CA LEU A 275 13.63 24.22 0.22
C LEU A 275 13.69 25.12 1.45
N GLU A 276 14.70 24.94 2.29
CA GLU A 276 14.93 25.71 3.52
C GLU A 276 15.22 27.19 3.23
N ASP A 277 15.72 27.53 2.05
CA ASP A 277 15.96 28.92 1.62
C ASP A 277 14.67 29.61 1.13
N MET A 278 13.63 28.82 0.79
CA MET A 278 12.39 29.30 0.17
C MET A 278 11.17 29.18 1.07
N SER A 279 11.21 28.33 2.12
CA SER A 279 10.07 28.00 2.95
C SER A 279 10.46 27.59 4.38
N GLU A 280 9.52 27.74 5.32
CA GLU A 280 9.66 27.25 6.68
C GLU A 280 9.04 25.86 6.83
N GLN A 281 9.80 24.93 7.42
CA GLN A 281 9.32 23.59 7.71
C GLN A 281 8.42 23.58 8.95
N LEU A 282 7.14 23.27 8.79
CA LEU A 282 6.16 23.22 9.88
C LEU A 282 6.12 21.86 10.61
N THR A 283 6.59 20.80 9.98
CA THR A 283 6.58 19.43 10.54
C THR A 283 7.98 18.83 10.55
N ASP A 284 8.30 18.04 11.58
CA ASP A 284 9.59 17.38 11.74
C ASP A 284 9.40 15.93 12.18
N HIS A 285 9.70 14.99 11.30
CA HIS A 285 9.57 13.54 11.55
C HIS A 285 10.41 13.06 12.73
N LYS A 286 11.64 13.57 12.88
CA LYS A 286 12.53 13.17 13.98
C LYS A 286 11.99 13.63 15.31
N LYS A 287 11.59 14.91 15.40
CA LYS A 287 11.02 15.53 16.61
C LYS A 287 9.70 14.88 17.00
N ASN A 288 8.85 14.60 16.03
CA ASN A 288 7.52 14.04 16.25
C ASN A 288 7.51 12.50 16.33
N ARG A 289 8.60 11.83 15.98
CA ARG A 289 8.76 10.36 15.94
C ARG A 289 7.68 9.69 15.10
N ASN A 290 7.47 10.21 13.90
CA ASN A 290 6.45 9.73 12.97
C ASN A 290 7.02 9.58 11.55
N PHE A 291 6.25 8.92 10.65
CA PHE A 291 6.65 8.72 9.26
C PHE A 291 5.89 9.63 8.30
N TYR A 292 4.60 9.89 8.57
CA TYR A 292 3.70 10.56 7.64
C TYR A 292 3.12 11.86 8.22
N ASN A 293 3.21 12.92 7.42
CA ASN A 293 2.46 14.15 7.57
C ASN A 293 1.93 14.48 6.18
N VAL A 294 0.65 14.18 5.92
CA VAL A 294 0.05 14.23 4.59
C VAL A 294 -1.25 15.03 4.58
N SER A 295 -1.73 15.36 3.39
CA SER A 295 -2.99 16.10 3.18
C SER A 295 -3.06 17.43 3.92
N PRO A 296 -2.04 18.31 3.84
CA PRO A 296 -2.13 19.60 4.49
C PRO A 296 -3.21 20.46 3.84
N SER A 297 -4.06 21.08 4.67
CA SER A 297 -5.13 21.99 4.23
C SER A 297 -5.14 23.23 5.10
N LEU A 298 -4.95 24.39 4.49
CA LEU A 298 -4.93 25.68 5.17
C LEU A 298 -6.36 26.18 5.42
N SER A 299 -6.62 26.68 6.62
CA SER A 299 -7.91 27.30 6.94
C SER A 299 -8.15 28.56 6.10
N PRO A 300 -9.41 28.96 5.84
CA PRO A 300 -9.71 30.12 5.01
C PRO A 300 -9.12 31.44 5.52
N ASP A 301 -8.90 31.57 6.83
CA ASP A 301 -8.25 32.73 7.46
C ASP A 301 -6.73 32.66 7.47
N GLY A 302 -6.14 31.57 6.96
CA GLY A 302 -4.70 31.36 6.89
C GLY A 302 -4.00 31.06 8.22
N SER A 303 -4.73 30.89 9.32
CA SER A 303 -4.15 30.79 10.67
C SER A 303 -3.85 29.35 11.12
N THR A 304 -4.42 28.37 10.46
CA THR A 304 -4.40 26.96 10.90
C THR A 304 -4.20 26.01 9.73
N VAL A 305 -3.27 25.07 9.87
CA VAL A 305 -3.09 23.94 8.94
C VAL A 305 -3.70 22.70 9.58
N ALA A 306 -4.65 22.06 8.88
CA ALA A 306 -5.11 20.72 9.21
C ALA A 306 -4.32 19.70 8.39
N LEU A 307 -3.94 18.58 8.98
CA LEU A 307 -3.22 17.51 8.30
C LEU A 307 -3.48 16.14 8.94
N LEU A 308 -3.27 15.09 8.15
CA LEU A 308 -3.20 13.72 8.63
C LEU A 308 -1.77 13.39 9.07
N SER A 309 -1.61 12.76 10.24
CA SER A 309 -0.31 12.33 10.74
C SER A 309 -0.42 11.10 11.62
N ASP A 310 0.59 10.24 11.55
CA ASP A 310 0.71 8.98 12.31
C ASP A 310 1.43 9.15 13.67
N ARG A 311 1.53 10.37 14.21
CA ARG A 311 2.25 10.70 15.47
C ARG A 311 1.79 9.90 16.70
N SER A 312 0.55 9.42 16.71
CA SER A 312 0.00 8.60 17.79
C SER A 312 0.19 7.09 17.59
N GLY A 313 0.82 6.68 16.50
CA GLY A 313 0.88 5.30 16.01
C GLY A 313 -0.31 4.93 15.11
N TYR A 314 -1.27 5.85 14.93
CA TYR A 314 -2.41 5.75 14.02
C TYR A 314 -2.55 7.07 13.27
N PHE A 315 -3.20 7.07 12.10
CA PHE A 315 -3.53 8.32 11.42
C PHE A 315 -4.59 9.09 12.20
N ASP A 316 -4.23 10.29 12.64
CA ASP A 316 -5.12 11.25 13.29
C ASP A 316 -5.15 12.55 12.47
N VAL A 317 -6.21 13.36 12.62
CA VAL A 317 -6.25 14.73 12.09
C VAL A 317 -5.73 15.69 13.15
N TYR A 318 -4.65 16.40 12.83
CA TYR A 318 -4.06 17.44 13.67
C TYR A 318 -4.33 18.82 13.11
N LEU A 319 -4.51 19.78 14.02
CA LEU A 319 -4.53 21.21 13.73
C LEU A 319 -3.22 21.83 14.23
N LEU A 320 -2.51 22.49 13.33
CA LEU A 320 -1.26 23.20 13.62
C LEU A 320 -1.47 24.70 13.42
N ASP A 321 -0.75 25.50 14.15
CA ASP A 321 -0.60 26.92 13.89
C ASP A 321 0.21 27.11 12.59
N ALA A 322 -0.36 27.87 11.65
CA ALA A 322 0.22 28.00 10.32
C ALA A 322 1.55 28.78 10.29
N ALA A 323 1.79 29.65 11.28
CA ALA A 323 3.03 30.44 11.36
C ALA A 323 4.15 29.70 12.08
N THR A 324 3.82 28.82 13.03
CA THR A 324 4.83 28.23 13.95
C THR A 324 4.93 26.71 13.90
N GLY A 325 4.02 26.04 13.21
CA GLY A 325 3.90 24.58 13.20
C GLY A 325 3.51 23.96 14.56
N LYS A 326 3.22 24.79 15.58
CA LYS A 326 2.81 24.29 16.90
C LYS A 326 1.45 23.63 16.83
N LYS A 327 1.33 22.47 17.48
CA LYS A 327 0.05 21.76 17.57
C LYS A 327 -0.96 22.59 18.38
N LYS A 328 -2.08 22.95 17.76
CA LYS A 328 -3.26 23.56 18.40
C LYS A 328 -4.18 22.49 19.00
N ALA A 329 -4.46 21.42 18.24
CA ALA A 329 -5.37 20.37 18.69
C ALA A 329 -5.14 19.04 17.94
N THR A 330 -5.68 17.95 18.50
CA THR A 330 -6.10 16.77 17.74
C THR A 330 -7.59 16.89 17.49
N LEU A 331 -7.98 16.94 16.22
CA LEU A 331 -9.37 17.10 15.81
C LEU A 331 -10.09 15.74 15.73
N VAL A 332 -9.45 14.76 15.11
CA VAL A 332 -9.96 13.39 14.97
C VAL A 332 -8.89 12.40 15.40
N GLN A 333 -9.31 11.35 16.10
CA GLN A 333 -8.49 10.19 16.43
C GLN A 333 -8.97 9.00 15.61
N GLY A 334 -8.14 8.58 14.64
CA GLY A 334 -8.43 7.44 13.78
C GLY A 334 -8.25 6.10 14.48
N SER A 335 -8.80 5.04 13.89
CA SER A 335 -8.69 3.65 14.35
C SER A 335 -9.18 3.39 15.78
N ARG A 336 -10.01 4.30 16.35
CA ARG A 336 -10.51 4.20 17.73
C ARG A 336 -12.03 4.20 17.86
N SER A 337 -12.74 4.27 16.75
CA SER A 337 -14.21 4.16 16.71
C SER A 337 -14.68 3.68 15.35
N VAL A 338 -15.89 3.10 15.32
CA VAL A 338 -16.51 2.60 14.08
C VAL A 338 -16.66 3.70 13.01
N ASN A 339 -16.83 4.97 13.40
CA ASN A 339 -16.97 6.07 12.44
C ASN A 339 -15.65 6.52 11.84
N PHE A 340 -14.52 6.15 12.47
CA PHE A 340 -13.16 6.51 12.08
C PHE A 340 -12.26 5.27 12.12
N GLU A 341 -12.73 4.16 11.55
CA GLU A 341 -11.93 2.92 11.46
C GLU A 341 -10.65 3.16 10.67
N GLU A 342 -10.77 3.87 9.55
CA GLU A 342 -9.64 4.26 8.73
C GLU A 342 -9.87 5.65 8.15
N LEU A 343 -8.87 6.50 8.25
CA LEU A 343 -8.82 7.79 7.56
C LEU A 343 -8.16 7.57 6.21
N LYS A 344 -8.78 8.05 5.12
CA LYS A 344 -8.25 7.92 3.76
C LYS A 344 -7.03 8.85 3.61
N TRP A 345 -5.83 8.30 3.78
CA TRP A 345 -4.60 9.08 3.83
C TRP A 345 -3.78 9.04 2.53
N LEU A 346 -3.99 8.04 1.68
CA LEU A 346 -3.33 7.91 0.37
C LEU A 346 -4.01 8.77 -0.69
N GLN A 347 -5.32 8.92 -0.62
CA GLN A 347 -6.09 9.76 -1.52
C GLN A 347 -6.62 10.96 -0.73
N PRO A 348 -5.85 12.07 -0.69
CA PRO A 348 -6.11 13.19 0.19
C PRO A 348 -7.44 13.87 -0.12
N GLY A 349 -8.19 14.18 0.92
CA GLY A 349 -9.50 14.82 0.85
C GLY A 349 -9.87 15.44 2.18
N LEU A 350 -8.94 16.19 2.78
CA LEU A 350 -9.20 16.99 3.98
C LEU A 350 -9.45 18.43 3.53
N SER A 351 -10.68 18.93 3.69
CA SER A 351 -11.08 20.24 3.20
C SER A 351 -11.87 21.04 4.24
N TRP A 352 -11.49 22.33 4.40
CA TRP A 352 -12.20 23.26 5.24
C TRP A 352 -13.50 23.76 4.58
N SER A 353 -14.54 23.98 5.40
CA SER A 353 -15.69 24.79 4.99
C SER A 353 -15.26 26.24 4.77
N PRO A 354 -15.94 27.00 3.89
CA PRO A 354 -15.55 28.39 3.59
C PRO A 354 -15.58 29.34 4.78
N ASP A 355 -16.40 29.02 5.79
CA ASP A 355 -16.47 29.78 7.05
C ASP A 355 -15.35 29.41 8.06
N GLY A 356 -14.57 28.37 7.77
CA GLY A 356 -13.52 27.88 8.65
C GLY A 356 -14.01 27.13 9.90
N GLU A 357 -15.31 26.87 10.03
CA GLU A 357 -15.87 26.24 11.22
C GLU A 357 -15.84 24.70 11.16
N LYS A 358 -15.79 24.12 9.97
CA LYS A 358 -15.87 22.67 9.76
C LYS A 358 -14.79 22.14 8.83
N ILE A 359 -14.50 20.85 8.97
CA ILE A 359 -13.63 20.09 8.06
C ILE A 359 -14.42 18.87 7.57
N VAL A 360 -14.30 18.57 6.27
CA VAL A 360 -14.78 17.33 5.68
C VAL A 360 -13.61 16.41 5.35
N LEU A 361 -13.80 15.11 5.54
CA LEU A 361 -12.91 14.06 5.06
C LEU A 361 -13.69 12.77 4.78
N ALA A 362 -13.14 11.93 3.92
CA ALA A 362 -13.63 10.58 3.69
C ALA A 362 -13.04 9.62 4.74
N THR A 363 -13.85 8.66 5.21
CA THR A 363 -13.41 7.66 6.19
C THR A 363 -14.07 6.32 5.91
N LYS A 364 -13.39 5.23 6.29
CA LYS A 364 -14.07 3.96 6.49
C LYS A 364 -14.84 4.02 7.81
N ALA A 365 -16.11 3.67 7.76
CA ALA A 365 -17.04 3.77 8.88
C ALA A 365 -17.93 2.51 9.00
N GLY A 366 -17.33 1.40 9.40
CA GLY A 366 -17.97 0.08 9.47
C GLY A 366 -17.89 -0.66 8.11
N SER A 367 -19.03 -1.14 7.61
CA SER A 367 -19.09 -1.91 6.35
C SER A 367 -18.86 -1.08 5.07
N SER A 368 -18.87 0.26 5.16
CA SER A 368 -18.80 1.18 4.02
C SER A 368 -18.01 2.44 4.36
N ASP A 369 -17.66 3.17 3.32
CA ASP A 369 -17.11 4.52 3.48
C ASP A 369 -18.21 5.55 3.75
N ALA A 370 -17.80 6.70 4.27
CA ALA A 370 -18.67 7.83 4.54
C ALA A 370 -17.90 9.15 4.44
N LEU A 371 -18.61 10.23 4.16
CA LEU A 371 -18.11 11.58 4.43
C LEU A 371 -18.36 11.93 5.91
N GLN A 372 -17.32 12.44 6.57
CA GLN A 372 -17.43 12.96 7.94
C GLN A 372 -17.26 14.48 7.93
N ILE A 373 -18.22 15.18 8.50
CA ILE A 373 -18.13 16.62 8.71
C ILE A 373 -17.87 16.86 10.18
N ILE A 374 -16.74 17.44 10.50
CA ILE A 374 -16.28 17.68 11.87
C ILE A 374 -16.33 19.16 12.18
N ASP A 375 -17.03 19.55 13.23
CA ASP A 375 -16.99 20.89 13.79
C ASP A 375 -15.66 21.09 14.53
N VAL A 376 -14.90 22.10 14.12
CA VAL A 376 -13.53 22.34 14.61
C VAL A 376 -13.50 22.71 16.09
N LYS A 377 -14.46 23.46 16.56
CA LYS A 377 -14.55 23.95 17.95
C LYS A 377 -15.03 22.86 18.90
N THR A 378 -16.10 22.19 18.56
CA THR A 378 -16.75 21.19 19.43
C THR A 378 -16.22 19.78 19.22
N LYS A 379 -15.51 19.54 18.11
CA LYS A 379 -15.02 18.22 17.64
C LYS A 379 -16.13 17.21 17.39
N LYS A 380 -17.37 17.64 17.30
CA LYS A 380 -18.50 16.76 16.96
C LYS A 380 -18.47 16.45 15.48
N ALA A 381 -18.67 15.17 15.14
CA ALA A 381 -18.74 14.70 13.77
C ALA A 381 -20.18 14.39 13.36
N LYS A 382 -20.55 14.78 12.13
CA LYS A 382 -21.76 14.36 11.45
C LYS A 382 -21.35 13.39 10.33
N LYS A 383 -21.80 12.14 10.42
CA LYS A 383 -21.62 11.13 9.35
C LYS A 383 -22.65 11.34 8.26
N ILE A 384 -22.19 11.39 7.00
CA ILE A 384 -23.00 11.32 5.79
C ILE A 384 -22.71 9.96 5.14
N PRO A 385 -23.59 8.97 5.24
CA PRO A 385 -23.42 7.69 4.61
C PRO A 385 -23.49 7.85 3.08
N ILE A 386 -22.57 7.23 2.37
CA ILE A 386 -22.52 7.23 0.90
C ILE A 386 -22.65 5.78 0.45
N ALA A 387 -23.66 5.47 -0.36
CA ALA A 387 -23.92 4.14 -0.86
C ALA A 387 -23.08 3.86 -2.12
N LEU A 388 -21.75 3.87 -1.98
CA LEU A 388 -20.76 3.53 -3.00
C LEU A 388 -19.76 2.51 -2.40
N ASP A 389 -18.99 1.86 -3.27
CA ASP A 389 -17.99 0.86 -2.90
C ASP A 389 -16.74 1.49 -2.26
N GLY A 390 -16.43 2.75 -2.61
CA GLY A 390 -15.35 3.56 -2.02
C GLY A 390 -15.66 5.05 -2.11
N VAL A 391 -15.11 5.86 -1.18
CA VAL A 391 -15.24 7.32 -1.15
C VAL A 391 -13.90 7.96 -0.80
N PHE A 392 -13.44 8.92 -1.61
CA PHE A 392 -12.12 9.53 -1.51
C PHE A 392 -12.15 11.03 -1.82
N SER A 393 -11.04 11.73 -1.57
CA SER A 393 -10.74 13.07 -2.08
C SER A 393 -11.85 14.10 -1.87
N ALA A 394 -12.43 14.18 -0.66
CA ALA A 394 -13.52 15.09 -0.37
C ALA A 394 -13.06 16.56 -0.37
N ALA A 395 -13.76 17.41 -1.11
CA ALA A 395 -13.49 18.84 -1.22
C ALA A 395 -14.77 19.68 -1.04
N TRP A 396 -14.70 20.69 -0.18
CA TRP A 396 -15.82 21.61 0.07
C TRP A 396 -15.91 22.65 -1.06
N SER A 397 -17.13 22.93 -1.51
CA SER A 397 -17.32 23.99 -2.52
C SER A 397 -17.13 25.39 -1.88
N PRO A 398 -16.63 26.38 -2.64
CA PRO A 398 -16.39 27.73 -2.14
C PRO A 398 -17.64 28.45 -1.59
N ASN A 399 -18.83 28.07 -2.06
CA ASN A 399 -20.10 28.62 -1.59
C ASN A 399 -20.70 27.90 -0.37
N GLY A 400 -20.03 26.86 0.12
CA GLY A 400 -20.47 26.09 1.29
C GLY A 400 -21.63 25.11 1.07
N ASN A 401 -22.22 25.06 -0.13
CA ASN A 401 -23.45 24.32 -0.37
C ASN A 401 -23.24 22.86 -0.81
N ASN A 402 -22.03 22.50 -1.24
CA ASN A 402 -21.74 21.19 -1.79
C ASN A 402 -20.40 20.65 -1.29
N ILE A 403 -20.27 19.32 -1.39
CA ILE A 403 -18.99 18.61 -1.29
C ILE A 403 -18.81 17.82 -2.57
N ALA A 404 -17.68 18.02 -3.28
CA ALA A 404 -17.23 17.15 -4.34
C ALA A 404 -16.39 16.00 -3.74
N PHE A 405 -16.46 14.82 -4.31
CA PHE A 405 -15.65 13.68 -3.89
C PHE A 405 -15.50 12.67 -5.01
N ALA A 406 -14.42 11.91 -5.00
CA ALA A 406 -14.26 10.74 -5.86
C ALA A 406 -14.97 9.55 -5.22
N GLY A 407 -15.64 8.74 -6.03
CA GLY A 407 -16.37 7.58 -5.56
C GLY A 407 -16.29 6.39 -6.51
N ASN A 408 -16.04 5.21 -5.95
CA ASN A 408 -16.05 3.96 -6.70
C ASN A 408 -17.44 3.34 -6.67
N HIS A 409 -17.92 2.90 -7.83
CA HIS A 409 -19.15 2.15 -7.95
C HIS A 409 -19.09 1.18 -9.13
N ASN A 410 -19.31 -0.11 -8.86
CA ASN A 410 -19.32 -1.16 -9.88
C ASN A 410 -18.08 -1.14 -10.81
N GLY A 411 -16.90 -0.93 -10.23
CA GLY A 411 -15.66 -0.94 -11.00
C GLY A 411 -15.38 0.34 -11.81
N SER A 412 -16.08 1.44 -11.52
CA SER A 412 -15.81 2.77 -12.10
C SER A 412 -15.46 3.75 -10.97
N SER A 413 -14.48 4.59 -11.18
CA SER A 413 -14.14 5.72 -10.29
C SER A 413 -14.55 7.01 -10.96
N ASP A 414 -15.47 7.75 -10.34
CA ASP A 414 -16.08 8.95 -10.91
C ASP A 414 -16.18 10.06 -9.86
N ILE A 415 -16.38 11.29 -10.34
CA ILE A 415 -16.62 12.44 -9.48
C ILE A 415 -18.11 12.56 -9.15
N TYR A 416 -18.38 12.74 -7.86
CA TYR A 416 -19.71 12.96 -7.32
C TYR A 416 -19.81 14.30 -6.60
N ILE A 417 -21.02 14.86 -6.53
CA ILE A 417 -21.31 16.04 -5.73
C ILE A 417 -22.45 15.72 -4.76
N TYR A 418 -22.18 15.86 -3.46
CA TYR A 418 -23.18 15.87 -2.42
C TYR A 418 -23.69 17.31 -2.21
N ASN A 419 -25.01 17.50 -2.18
CA ASN A 419 -25.64 18.80 -1.96
C ASN A 419 -26.37 18.84 -0.60
N PHE A 420 -26.04 19.83 0.24
CA PHE A 420 -26.60 19.95 1.58
C PHE A 420 -28.09 20.26 1.62
N LYS A 421 -28.65 20.95 0.60
CA LYS A 421 -30.06 21.31 0.56
C LYS A 421 -30.95 20.12 0.23
N SER A 422 -30.51 19.27 -0.70
CA SER A 422 -31.25 18.06 -1.09
C SER A 422 -30.87 16.83 -0.25
N GLU A 423 -29.82 16.93 0.55
CA GLU A 423 -29.22 15.82 1.32
C GLU A 423 -28.95 14.57 0.46
N ASN A 424 -28.58 14.76 -0.80
CA ASN A 424 -28.35 13.70 -1.76
C ASN A 424 -27.08 13.98 -2.58
N PHE A 425 -26.55 12.94 -3.21
CA PHE A 425 -25.40 13.06 -4.11
C PHE A 425 -25.78 12.63 -5.53
N LYS A 426 -25.06 13.17 -6.49
CA LYS A 426 -25.19 12.83 -7.90
C LYS A 426 -23.82 12.61 -8.54
N LYS A 427 -23.75 11.67 -9.47
CA LYS A 427 -22.60 11.42 -10.35
C LYS A 427 -22.45 12.59 -11.33
N ILE A 428 -21.24 13.07 -11.54
CA ILE A 428 -20.90 14.19 -12.43
C ILE A 428 -20.19 13.69 -13.69
N THR A 429 -19.20 12.83 -13.53
CA THR A 429 -18.50 12.20 -14.64
C THR A 429 -19.09 10.81 -14.89
N ASN A 430 -19.03 10.33 -16.10
CA ASN A 430 -19.53 9.02 -16.48
C ASN A 430 -18.92 8.61 -17.83
N ASP A 431 -17.65 8.35 -17.84
CA ASP A 431 -16.90 7.88 -19.00
C ASP A 431 -16.10 6.62 -18.65
N ILE A 432 -15.20 6.21 -19.55
CA ILE A 432 -14.39 4.98 -19.38
C ILE A 432 -13.11 5.22 -18.59
N PHE A 433 -12.83 6.46 -18.23
CA PHE A 433 -11.62 6.83 -17.47
C PHE A 433 -11.89 6.81 -15.98
N SER A 434 -10.84 6.64 -15.22
CA SER A 434 -10.90 6.71 -13.75
C SER A 434 -10.62 8.14 -13.30
N ASP A 435 -11.54 8.70 -12.52
CA ASP A 435 -11.41 10.04 -11.92
C ASP A 435 -11.07 9.93 -10.44
N SER A 436 -10.17 10.83 -9.94
CA SER A 436 -9.72 10.83 -8.56
C SER A 436 -9.53 12.24 -7.97
#